data_c48b8ca3f1a37532c5565c4e9b73ee12
#
_entry.id   c48b8ca3f1a37532c5565c4e9b73ee12
#
_cell.length_a   1.000
_cell.length_b   1.000
_cell.length_c   1.000
_cell.angle_alpha   90.00
_cell.angle_beta   90.00
_cell.angle_gamma   90.00
#
_symmetry.space_group_name_H-M   'P 1'
#
loop_
_entity.id
_entity.type
_entity.pdbx_description
1 polymer ?
#
loop_
_entity_poly.entity_id
_entity_poly.type
_entity_poly.pdbx_seq_one_letter_code
_entity_poly.pdbx_strand_id
1 'polypeptide(L)'
;MKLFEMKEFTLSITDEAWGITHFKTILKRDKNRTKETAFKEMLFIYHYTDVRSDYVYIVNDKERCKEIVKDIGLPVDWKIDSVMQDAISYYNSMSLSPIAKLYKSSLKAADDISKYLESTDELLKERTANGSVVNTLATITGSLKSVPIIMKDLKSAYKEVLAEQKELEGKTKGSRSFGIFEDGFTID
;
A
#
# COMPACT_ATOMS: atom_id res chain seq x y z
N MET A 1 6.29 -14.08 6.67
CA MET A 1 5.09 -14.80 6.17
C MET A 1 4.65 -14.13 4.90
N LYS A 2 4.55 -14.84 3.79
CA LYS A 2 4.24 -14.28 2.48
C LYS A 2 2.79 -14.61 2.15
N LEU A 3 1.90 -13.62 2.17
CA LEU A 3 0.46 -13.82 1.94
C LEU A 3 0.09 -13.74 0.46
N PHE A 4 0.85 -12.96 -0.29
CA PHE A 4 0.67 -12.76 -1.72
C PHE A 4 1.98 -13.02 -2.45
N GLU A 5 1.91 -13.65 -3.59
CA GLU A 5 3.07 -13.98 -4.42
C GLU A 5 2.81 -13.59 -5.87
N MET A 6 3.79 -12.90 -6.48
CA MET A 6 3.76 -12.63 -7.91
C MET A 6 4.33 -13.84 -8.65
N LYS A 7 3.52 -14.49 -9.47
CA LYS A 7 3.92 -15.59 -10.36
C LYS A 7 3.56 -15.22 -11.80
N GLU A 8 4.52 -15.21 -12.69
CA GLU A 8 4.30 -14.96 -14.12
C GLU A 8 3.42 -13.70 -14.37
N PHE A 9 3.73 -12.59 -13.70
CA PHE A 9 2.97 -11.33 -13.75
C PHE A 9 1.54 -11.40 -13.16
N THR A 10 1.16 -12.51 -12.54
CA THR A 10 -0.14 -12.67 -11.88
C THR A 10 0.04 -12.72 -10.37
N LEU A 11 -0.75 -11.92 -9.66
CA LEU A 11 -0.79 -11.96 -8.21
C LEU A 11 -1.58 -13.19 -7.74
N SER A 12 -0.95 -14.04 -6.96
CA SER A 12 -1.56 -15.23 -6.37
C SER A 12 -1.61 -15.13 -4.85
N ILE A 13 -2.63 -15.73 -4.26
CA ILE A 13 -2.82 -15.81 -2.81
C ILE A 13 -2.21 -17.12 -2.34
N THR A 14 -1.38 -17.08 -1.30
CA THR A 14 -0.73 -18.27 -0.76
C THR A 14 -1.67 -19.06 0.13
N ASP A 15 -1.44 -20.37 0.29
CA ASP A 15 -2.21 -21.21 1.21
C ASP A 15 -2.14 -20.73 2.66
N GLU A 16 -1.00 -20.12 3.03
CA GLU A 16 -0.79 -19.54 4.36
C GLU A 16 -1.78 -18.41 4.67
N ALA A 17 -2.15 -17.62 3.64
CA ALA A 17 -3.13 -16.54 3.81
C ALA A 17 -4.50 -17.08 4.26
N TRP A 18 -4.92 -18.22 3.72
CA TRP A 18 -6.20 -18.84 4.07
C TRP A 18 -6.23 -19.45 5.47
N GLY A 19 -5.08 -19.66 6.10
CA GLY A 19 -4.95 -20.07 7.50
C GLY A 19 -5.27 -18.95 8.49
N ILE A 20 -5.20 -17.68 8.08
CA ILE A 20 -5.39 -16.52 8.93
C ILE A 20 -6.88 -16.26 9.15
N THR A 21 -7.28 -16.08 10.41
CA THR A 21 -8.68 -15.93 10.80
C THR A 21 -9.40 -14.81 10.04
N HIS A 22 -8.78 -13.64 9.87
CA HIS A 22 -9.35 -12.50 9.16
C HIS A 22 -9.66 -12.82 7.70
N PHE A 23 -8.74 -13.46 7.00
CA PHE A 23 -8.90 -13.84 5.58
C PHE A 23 -9.80 -15.06 5.42
N LYS A 24 -9.74 -16.00 6.37
CA LYS A 24 -10.67 -17.15 6.43
C LYS A 24 -12.13 -16.72 6.57
N THR A 25 -12.40 -15.60 7.25
CA THR A 25 -13.74 -15.04 7.36
C THR A 25 -14.25 -14.53 6.00
N ILE A 26 -13.39 -13.90 5.20
CA ILE A 26 -13.70 -13.48 3.82
C ILE A 26 -14.05 -14.71 2.97
N LEU A 27 -13.23 -15.77 3.06
CA LEU A 27 -13.47 -17.01 2.33
C LEU A 27 -14.79 -17.70 2.72
N LYS A 28 -15.11 -17.70 4.03
CA LYS A 28 -16.33 -18.36 4.55
C LYS A 28 -17.61 -17.63 4.16
N ARG A 29 -17.58 -16.29 4.07
CA ARG A 29 -18.77 -15.50 3.72
C ARG A 29 -19.18 -15.64 2.24
N ASP A 30 -18.22 -15.91 1.36
CA ASP A 30 -18.54 -16.19 -0.03
C ASP A 30 -19.20 -17.57 -0.15
N LYS A 31 -20.46 -17.57 -0.57
CA LYS A 31 -21.27 -18.80 -0.71
C LYS A 31 -21.01 -19.50 -2.06
N ASN A 32 -20.36 -18.85 -3.00
CA ASN A 32 -20.05 -19.43 -4.31
C ASN A 32 -19.06 -20.61 -4.16
N ARG A 33 -19.27 -21.66 -4.90
CA ARG A 33 -18.36 -22.82 -4.90
C ARG A 33 -16.94 -22.44 -5.36
N THR A 34 -16.84 -21.55 -6.32
CA THR A 34 -15.56 -21.06 -6.87
C THR A 34 -14.84 -20.05 -5.98
N LYS A 35 -15.52 -19.50 -4.98
CA LYS A 35 -14.96 -18.47 -4.08
C LYS A 35 -14.38 -17.23 -4.81
N GLU A 36 -14.92 -16.92 -5.98
CA GLU A 36 -14.40 -15.85 -6.84
C GLU A 36 -14.45 -14.48 -6.17
N THR A 37 -15.54 -14.17 -5.45
CA THR A 37 -15.67 -12.90 -4.73
C THR A 37 -14.62 -12.80 -3.63
N ALA A 38 -14.41 -13.86 -2.86
CA ALA A 38 -13.40 -13.89 -1.81
C ALA A 38 -11.98 -13.70 -2.36
N PHE A 39 -11.66 -14.31 -3.51
CA PHE A 39 -10.38 -14.08 -4.18
C PHE A 39 -10.22 -12.62 -4.63
N LYS A 40 -11.23 -12.03 -5.23
CA LYS A 40 -11.23 -10.61 -5.63
C LYS A 40 -11.06 -9.69 -4.41
N GLU A 41 -11.74 -9.96 -3.31
CA GLU A 41 -11.61 -9.20 -2.07
C GLU A 41 -10.20 -9.31 -1.46
N MET A 42 -9.57 -10.47 -1.54
CA MET A 42 -8.18 -10.64 -1.11
C MET A 42 -7.21 -9.85 -2.01
N LEU A 43 -7.41 -9.88 -3.34
CA LEU A 43 -6.63 -9.05 -4.27
C LEU A 43 -6.82 -7.56 -3.99
N PHE A 44 -8.06 -7.15 -3.64
CA PHE A 44 -8.35 -5.79 -3.22
C PHE A 44 -7.50 -5.39 -2.01
N ILE A 45 -7.39 -6.23 -0.98
CA ILE A 45 -6.58 -5.94 0.21
C ILE A 45 -5.13 -5.66 -0.19
N TYR A 46 -4.54 -6.48 -1.04
CA TYR A 46 -3.18 -6.26 -1.53
C TYR A 46 -3.06 -4.94 -2.28
N HIS A 47 -3.87 -4.73 -3.30
CA HIS A 47 -3.78 -3.53 -4.14
C HIS A 47 -4.06 -2.24 -3.38
N TYR A 48 -4.93 -2.30 -2.37
CA TYR A 48 -5.28 -1.14 -1.57
C TYR A 48 -4.21 -0.78 -0.52
N THR A 49 -3.48 -1.78 -0.02
CA THR A 49 -2.62 -1.59 1.16
C THR A 49 -1.13 -1.76 0.90
N ASP A 50 -0.72 -2.64 -0.02
CA ASP A 50 0.69 -2.95 -0.23
C ASP A 50 1.42 -1.83 -0.97
N VAL A 51 2.63 -1.49 -0.52
CA VAL A 51 3.46 -0.46 -1.15
C VAL A 51 4.03 -0.89 -2.51
N ARG A 52 3.98 -2.19 -2.83
CA ARG A 52 4.37 -2.76 -4.12
C ARG A 52 3.25 -2.71 -5.16
N SER A 53 2.06 -2.32 -4.73
CA SER A 53 0.90 -2.21 -5.62
C SER A 53 1.06 -1.05 -6.59
N ASP A 54 0.62 -1.25 -7.83
CA ASP A 54 0.58 -0.21 -8.86
C ASP A 54 -0.34 0.96 -8.49
N TYR A 55 -1.24 0.75 -7.53
CA TYR A 55 -2.19 1.78 -7.04
C TYR A 55 -1.63 2.63 -5.90
N VAL A 56 -0.40 2.42 -5.45
CA VAL A 56 0.21 3.16 -4.32
C VAL A 56 0.29 4.67 -4.60
N TYR A 57 0.40 5.05 -5.87
CA TYR A 57 0.50 6.46 -6.29
C TYR A 57 -0.85 7.18 -6.31
N ILE A 58 -1.96 6.48 -6.23
CA ILE A 58 -3.29 7.09 -6.07
C ILE A 58 -3.46 7.40 -4.57
N VAL A 59 -3.09 8.62 -4.17
CA VAL A 59 -3.04 9.01 -2.75
C VAL A 59 -4.43 9.15 -2.16
N ASN A 60 -5.42 9.58 -2.96
CA ASN A 60 -6.80 9.68 -2.52
C ASN A 60 -7.41 8.29 -2.32
N ASP A 61 -7.72 7.94 -1.07
CA ASP A 61 -8.25 6.62 -0.70
C ASP A 61 -9.57 6.26 -1.42
N LYS A 62 -10.43 7.23 -1.68
CA LYS A 62 -11.71 7.00 -2.38
C LYS A 62 -11.51 6.69 -3.86
N GLU A 63 -10.62 7.43 -4.50
CA GLU A 63 -10.25 7.21 -5.91
C GLU A 63 -9.54 5.88 -6.07
N ARG A 64 -8.55 5.60 -5.20
CA ARG A 64 -7.83 4.34 -5.18
C ARG A 64 -8.77 3.15 -5.01
N CYS A 65 -9.70 3.22 -4.07
CA CYS A 65 -10.72 2.19 -3.86
C CYS A 65 -11.56 1.97 -5.12
N LYS A 66 -12.03 3.04 -5.76
CA LYS A 66 -12.87 3.00 -6.96
C LYS A 66 -12.14 2.36 -8.15
N GLU A 67 -10.90 2.75 -8.40
CA GLU A 67 -10.10 2.18 -9.51
C GLU A 67 -9.80 0.70 -9.27
N ILE A 68 -9.42 0.30 -8.06
CA ILE A 68 -9.18 -1.10 -7.74
C ILE A 68 -10.44 -1.94 -7.91
N VAL A 69 -11.60 -1.48 -7.39
CA VAL A 69 -12.90 -2.18 -7.52
C VAL A 69 -13.24 -2.43 -8.98
N LYS A 70 -13.05 -1.41 -9.83
CA LYS A 70 -13.29 -1.51 -11.27
C LYS A 70 -12.37 -2.51 -11.95
N ASP A 71 -11.06 -2.44 -11.69
CA ASP A 71 -10.05 -3.25 -12.38
C ASP A 71 -10.09 -4.73 -11.98
N ILE A 72 -10.40 -5.01 -10.70
CA ILE A 72 -10.57 -6.38 -10.21
C ILE A 72 -11.95 -6.96 -10.63
N GLY A 73 -12.88 -6.13 -11.06
CA GLY A 73 -14.23 -6.54 -11.43
C GLY A 73 -15.08 -6.94 -10.22
N LEU A 74 -14.97 -6.20 -9.12
CA LEU A 74 -15.92 -6.25 -8.02
C LEU A 74 -17.21 -5.48 -8.41
N PRO A 75 -18.38 -5.76 -7.78
CA PRO A 75 -19.61 -5.01 -8.04
C PRO A 75 -19.41 -3.50 -7.82
N VAL A 76 -20.06 -2.67 -8.65
CA VAL A 76 -19.92 -1.19 -8.58
C VAL A 76 -20.40 -0.63 -7.23
N ASP A 77 -21.35 -1.28 -6.61
CA ASP A 77 -21.90 -0.95 -5.29
C ASP A 77 -21.11 -1.57 -4.12
N TRP A 78 -20.05 -2.32 -4.41
CA TRP A 78 -19.21 -2.93 -3.41
C TRP A 78 -18.54 -1.86 -2.53
N LYS A 79 -18.51 -2.11 -1.22
CA LYS A 79 -17.91 -1.22 -0.22
C LYS A 79 -17.10 -2.01 0.79
N ILE A 80 -16.10 -1.37 1.34
CA ILE A 80 -15.33 -1.89 2.47
C ILE A 80 -16.26 -2.00 3.68
N ASP A 81 -16.64 -3.21 4.05
CA ASP A 81 -17.41 -3.52 5.24
C ASP A 81 -16.49 -3.77 6.45
N SER A 82 -17.05 -4.10 7.61
CA SER A 82 -16.28 -4.36 8.84
C SER A 82 -15.31 -5.51 8.69
N VAL A 83 -15.68 -6.59 7.99
CA VAL A 83 -14.82 -7.75 7.76
C VAL A 83 -13.61 -7.37 6.90
N MET A 84 -13.83 -6.58 5.86
CA MET A 84 -12.76 -6.06 5.02
C MET A 84 -11.87 -5.08 5.78
N GLN A 85 -12.45 -4.20 6.61
CA GLN A 85 -11.71 -3.26 7.44
C GLN A 85 -10.77 -3.97 8.41
N ASP A 86 -11.24 -5.03 9.07
CA ASP A 86 -10.45 -5.85 9.98
C ASP A 86 -9.31 -6.55 9.23
N ALA A 87 -9.58 -7.11 8.06
CA ALA A 87 -8.59 -7.78 7.22
C ALA A 87 -7.53 -6.80 6.70
N ILE A 88 -7.92 -5.60 6.26
CA ILE A 88 -7.03 -4.52 5.83
C ILE A 88 -6.14 -4.07 7.00
N SER A 89 -6.72 -3.86 8.18
CA SER A 89 -5.99 -3.45 9.38
C SER A 89 -4.96 -4.50 9.78
N TYR A 90 -5.36 -5.75 9.76
CA TYR A 90 -4.46 -6.87 10.04
C TYR A 90 -3.31 -6.95 9.03
N TYR A 91 -3.62 -6.87 7.73
CA TYR A 91 -2.58 -6.88 6.70
C TYR A 91 -1.60 -5.71 6.84
N ASN A 92 -2.10 -4.51 7.09
CA ASN A 92 -1.27 -3.33 7.35
C ASN A 92 -0.34 -3.53 8.56
N SER A 93 -0.84 -4.16 9.64
CA SER A 93 -0.01 -4.41 10.83
C SER A 93 1.15 -5.36 10.56
N MET A 94 0.98 -6.29 9.62
CA MET A 94 1.98 -7.29 9.26
C MET A 94 2.96 -6.84 8.18
N SER A 95 2.45 -6.10 7.17
CA SER A 95 3.18 -5.81 5.94
C SER A 95 3.89 -4.46 5.95
N LEU A 96 3.46 -3.52 6.79
CA LEU A 96 4.00 -2.17 6.82
C LEU A 96 5.15 -2.05 7.82
N SER A 97 6.38 -2.07 7.33
CA SER A 97 7.55 -1.64 8.09
C SER A 97 7.49 -0.14 8.42
N PRO A 98 8.29 0.34 9.39
CA PRO A 98 8.42 1.77 9.67
C PRO A 98 8.80 2.59 8.44
N ILE A 99 9.70 2.08 7.59
CA ILE A 99 10.12 2.74 6.34
C ILE A 99 8.96 2.82 5.36
N ALA A 100 8.19 1.75 5.19
CA ALA A 100 7.01 1.73 4.34
C ALA A 100 5.91 2.71 4.82
N LYS A 101 5.74 2.85 6.14
CA LYS A 101 4.82 3.85 6.73
C LYS A 101 5.28 5.27 6.43
N LEU A 102 6.56 5.55 6.61
CA LEU A 102 7.15 6.85 6.32
C LEU A 102 7.00 7.19 4.84
N TYR A 103 7.29 6.25 3.94
CA TYR A 103 7.12 6.43 2.50
C TYR A 103 5.66 6.80 2.13
N LYS A 104 4.66 6.09 2.66
CA LYS A 104 3.24 6.42 2.44
C LYS A 104 2.88 7.83 2.95
N SER A 105 3.39 8.21 4.11
CA SER A 105 3.17 9.56 4.65
C SER A 105 3.83 10.64 3.78
N SER A 106 5.01 10.36 3.23
CA SER A 106 5.72 11.27 2.33
C SER A 106 5.01 11.42 0.98
N LEU A 107 4.43 10.33 0.43
CA LEU A 107 3.58 10.41 -0.76
C LEU A 107 2.37 11.32 -0.55
N LYS A 108 1.71 11.18 0.60
CA LYS A 108 0.57 12.03 0.94
C LYS A 108 0.99 13.50 1.07
N ALA A 109 2.08 13.78 1.76
CA ALA A 109 2.61 15.14 1.88
C ALA A 109 2.98 15.74 0.52
N ALA A 110 3.56 14.96 -0.39
CA ALA A 110 3.89 15.40 -1.75
C ALA A 110 2.62 15.72 -2.58
N ASP A 111 1.55 14.91 -2.43
CA ASP A 111 0.25 15.16 -3.06
C ASP A 111 -0.40 16.46 -2.52
N ASP A 112 -0.36 16.67 -1.20
CA ASP A 112 -0.87 17.90 -0.57
C ASP A 112 -0.10 19.14 -1.05
N ILE A 113 1.23 19.04 -1.20
CA ILE A 113 2.08 20.10 -1.79
C ILE A 113 1.70 20.35 -3.26
N SER A 114 1.48 19.30 -4.05
CA SER A 114 1.06 19.44 -5.45
C SER A 114 -0.26 20.20 -5.57
N LYS A 115 -1.26 19.80 -4.78
CA LYS A 115 -2.57 20.47 -4.74
C LYS A 115 -2.46 21.94 -4.30
N TYR A 116 -1.60 22.21 -3.31
CA TYR A 116 -1.32 23.58 -2.89
C TYR A 116 -0.75 24.40 -4.06
N LEU A 117 0.20 23.86 -4.80
CA LEU A 117 0.82 24.55 -5.94
C LEU A 117 -0.16 24.72 -7.13
N GLU A 118 -1.11 23.82 -7.32
CA GLU A 118 -2.16 23.94 -8.34
C GLU A 118 -3.12 25.11 -8.07
N SER A 119 -3.30 25.49 -6.80
CA SER A 119 -4.15 26.64 -6.39
C SER A 119 -3.39 27.99 -6.37
N THR A 120 -2.39 28.18 -7.21
CA THR A 120 -1.48 29.34 -7.20
C THR A 120 -2.22 30.68 -7.30
N ASP A 121 -3.30 30.76 -8.09
CA ASP A 121 -4.10 31.99 -8.25
C ASP A 121 -4.82 32.40 -6.95
N GLU A 122 -5.25 31.42 -6.14
CA GLU A 122 -5.87 31.64 -4.84
C GLU A 122 -4.82 32.04 -3.82
N LEU A 123 -3.68 31.35 -3.83
CA LEU A 123 -2.55 31.62 -2.94
C LEU A 123 -2.01 33.05 -3.06
N LEU A 124 -1.94 33.58 -4.28
CA LEU A 124 -1.49 34.95 -4.54
C LEU A 124 -2.50 36.01 -4.03
N LYS A 125 -3.76 35.64 -3.91
CA LYS A 125 -4.84 36.52 -3.38
C LYS A 125 -4.95 36.47 -1.85
N GLU A 126 -4.35 35.47 -1.22
CA GLU A 126 -4.44 35.26 0.19
C GLU A 126 -3.80 36.42 0.99
N ARG A 127 -4.51 36.94 1.99
CA ARG A 127 -4.08 38.05 2.82
C ARG A 127 -4.22 37.67 4.30
N THR A 128 -3.30 38.18 5.10
CA THR A 128 -3.40 38.11 6.57
C THR A 128 -4.54 38.98 7.07
N ALA A 129 -4.96 38.84 8.34
CA ALA A 129 -5.93 39.70 8.98
C ALA A 129 -5.57 41.21 8.89
N ASN A 130 -4.28 41.51 8.77
CA ASN A 130 -3.76 42.87 8.61
C ASN A 130 -3.60 43.32 7.16
N GLY A 131 -4.11 42.56 6.19
CA GLY A 131 -4.06 42.86 4.75
C GLY A 131 -2.73 42.58 4.05
N SER A 132 -1.70 42.08 4.77
CA SER A 132 -0.42 41.73 4.18
C SER A 132 -0.52 40.49 3.28
N VAL A 133 0.27 40.43 2.21
CA VAL A 133 0.34 39.28 1.31
C VAL A 133 0.94 38.10 2.06
N VAL A 134 0.23 36.95 2.09
CA VAL A 134 0.72 35.71 2.70
C VAL A 134 1.75 35.04 1.80
N ASN A 135 1.41 34.88 0.53
CA ASN A 135 2.25 34.19 -0.45
C ASN A 135 2.69 35.17 -1.55
N THR A 136 3.99 35.32 -1.73
CA THR A 136 4.55 36.06 -2.85
C THR A 136 4.91 35.12 -3.98
N LEU A 137 4.99 35.64 -5.20
CA LEU A 137 5.47 34.87 -6.36
C LEU A 137 6.86 34.26 -6.09
N ALA A 138 7.73 34.98 -5.38
CA ALA A 138 9.06 34.49 -5.01
C ALA A 138 8.97 33.27 -4.06
N THR A 139 8.07 33.29 -3.09
CA THR A 139 7.84 32.17 -2.16
C THR A 139 7.34 30.93 -2.90
N ILE A 140 6.36 31.10 -3.77
CA ILE A 140 5.81 30.00 -4.59
C ILE A 140 6.88 29.44 -5.53
N THR A 141 7.64 30.30 -6.21
CA THR A 141 8.76 29.88 -7.09
C THR A 141 9.84 29.13 -6.29
N GLY A 142 10.13 29.57 -5.05
CA GLY A 142 11.04 28.86 -4.14
C GLY A 142 10.56 27.45 -3.81
N SER A 143 9.27 27.27 -3.52
CA SER A 143 8.65 25.97 -3.27
C SER A 143 8.71 25.07 -4.51
N LEU A 144 8.43 25.59 -5.70
CA LEU A 144 8.53 24.85 -6.97
C LEU A 144 9.95 24.32 -7.23
N LYS A 145 11.00 25.07 -6.88
CA LYS A 145 12.39 24.60 -7.00
C LYS A 145 12.71 23.39 -6.13
N SER A 146 11.96 23.17 -5.05
CA SER A 146 12.14 22.03 -4.15
C SER A 146 11.47 20.75 -4.67
N VAL A 147 10.50 20.86 -5.57
CA VAL A 147 9.73 19.70 -6.09
C VAL A 147 10.64 18.63 -6.71
N PRO A 148 11.63 18.92 -7.57
CA PRO A 148 12.51 17.90 -8.12
C PRO A 148 13.32 17.14 -7.06
N ILE A 149 13.69 17.82 -5.97
CA ILE A 149 14.41 17.21 -4.84
C ILE A 149 13.49 16.24 -4.12
N ILE A 150 12.27 16.67 -3.79
CA ILE A 150 11.24 15.83 -3.15
C ILE A 150 10.97 14.58 -4.00
N MET A 151 10.82 14.73 -5.32
CA MET A 151 10.60 13.61 -6.24
C MET A 151 11.78 12.63 -6.29
N LYS A 152 13.02 13.13 -6.21
CA LYS A 152 14.21 12.29 -6.13
C LYS A 152 14.25 11.51 -4.82
N ASP A 153 13.96 12.17 -3.71
CA ASP A 153 13.97 11.58 -2.37
C ASP A 153 12.88 10.52 -2.23
N LEU A 154 11.68 10.76 -2.76
CA LEU A 154 10.60 9.78 -2.83
C LEU A 154 10.99 8.53 -3.63
N LYS A 155 11.67 8.71 -4.78
CA LYS A 155 12.17 7.57 -5.57
C LYS A 155 13.24 6.77 -4.82
N SER A 156 14.10 7.45 -4.06
CA SER A 156 15.11 6.79 -3.22
C SER A 156 14.46 6.01 -2.10
N ALA A 157 13.53 6.62 -1.37
CA ALA A 157 12.77 5.99 -0.30
C ALA A 157 12.00 4.75 -0.79
N TYR A 158 11.40 4.82 -1.98
CA TYR A 158 10.73 3.66 -2.58
C TYR A 158 11.69 2.49 -2.84
N LYS A 159 12.90 2.77 -3.36
CA LYS A 159 13.92 1.72 -3.56
C LYS A 159 14.34 1.08 -2.23
N GLU A 160 14.47 1.86 -1.17
CA GLU A 160 14.79 1.36 0.17
C GLU A 160 13.68 0.45 0.72
N VAL A 161 12.42 0.86 0.57
CA VAL A 161 11.26 0.02 0.94
C VAL A 161 11.29 -1.31 0.20
N LEU A 162 11.53 -1.30 -1.11
CA LEU A 162 11.62 -2.54 -1.89
C LEU A 162 12.81 -3.42 -1.48
N ALA A 163 13.95 -2.82 -1.17
CA ALA A 163 15.13 -3.55 -0.69
C ALA A 163 14.86 -4.22 0.66
N GLU A 164 14.26 -3.48 1.62
CA GLU A 164 13.87 -4.02 2.93
C GLU A 164 12.90 -5.19 2.79
N GLN A 165 11.89 -5.07 1.93
CA GLN A 165 10.92 -6.14 1.71
C GLN A 165 11.57 -7.40 1.12
N LYS A 166 12.50 -7.25 0.16
CA LYS A 166 13.26 -8.38 -0.38
C LYS A 166 14.11 -9.05 0.67
N GLU A 167 14.74 -8.28 1.54
CA GLU A 167 15.55 -8.83 2.65
C GLU A 167 14.68 -9.61 3.65
N LEU A 168 13.51 -9.08 4.01
CA LEU A 168 12.56 -9.78 4.87
C LEU A 168 12.05 -11.08 4.23
N GLU A 169 11.76 -11.08 2.93
CA GLU A 169 11.39 -12.29 2.20
C GLU A 169 12.54 -13.31 2.15
N GLY A 170 13.77 -12.85 2.01
CA GLY A 170 14.98 -13.70 2.05
C GLY A 170 15.18 -14.35 3.42
N LYS A 171 15.02 -13.60 4.50
CA LYS A 171 15.13 -14.11 5.87
C LYS A 171 14.06 -15.17 6.18
N THR A 172 12.84 -14.98 5.68
CA THR A 172 11.74 -15.96 5.86
C THR A 172 12.02 -17.27 5.11
N LYS A 173 12.65 -17.20 3.94
CA LYS A 173 13.05 -18.38 3.17
C LYS A 173 14.20 -19.14 3.83
N GLY A 174 15.18 -18.43 4.39
CA GLY A 174 16.32 -19.03 5.11
C GLY A 174 15.91 -19.74 6.42
N SER A 175 14.89 -19.23 7.10
CA SER A 175 14.31 -19.87 8.29
C SER A 175 13.60 -21.20 8.01
N ARG A 176 13.19 -21.45 6.76
CA ARG A 176 12.56 -22.72 6.35
C ARG A 176 13.56 -23.78 5.87
N SER A 177 14.82 -23.44 5.65
CA SER A 177 15.85 -24.40 5.25
C SER A 177 16.41 -25.22 6.42
N PHE A 178 16.10 -24.87 7.65
CA PHE A 178 16.27 -25.76 8.79
C PHE A 178 15.06 -26.70 8.86
N GLY A 179 15.00 -27.66 7.95
CA GLY A 179 14.06 -28.76 8.03
C GLY A 179 14.32 -29.57 9.27
N ILE A 180 13.26 -29.95 9.98
CA ILE A 180 13.22 -30.87 11.13
C ILE A 180 13.95 -32.21 10.86
N PHE A 181 14.47 -32.43 9.65
CA PHE A 181 15.14 -33.65 9.21
C PHE A 181 16.66 -33.52 9.08
N GLU A 182 17.27 -32.34 9.37
CA GLU A 182 18.75 -32.21 9.33
C GLU A 182 19.43 -32.39 10.70
N ASP A 183 18.70 -32.46 11.78
CA ASP A 183 19.22 -32.95 13.05
C ASP A 183 19.21 -34.49 12.97
N GLY A 184 20.37 -35.02 12.59
CA GLY A 184 20.60 -36.45 12.43
C GLY A 184 20.06 -37.29 13.57
N PHE A 185 18.93 -37.91 13.37
CA PHE A 185 18.63 -39.16 14.04
C PHE A 185 19.49 -40.25 13.40
N THR A 186 20.71 -40.40 13.87
CA THR A 186 21.43 -41.69 13.78
C THR A 186 20.73 -42.63 14.75
N ILE A 187 19.98 -43.55 14.20
CA ILE A 187 19.49 -44.71 14.94
C ILE A 187 20.65 -45.68 14.97
N ASP A 188 21.29 -45.85 16.14
CA ASP A 188 22.12 -47.00 16.47
C ASP A 188 21.29 -48.25 16.65
#